data_d93e6535ba10f8a0cedbe105f22069dd
#
_entry.id   d93e6535ba10f8a0cedbe105f22069dd
#
_cell.length_a   1.000
_cell.length_b   1.000
_cell.length_c   1.000
_cell.angle_alpha   90.00
_cell.angle_beta   90.00
_cell.angle_gamma   90.00
#
_symmetry.space_group_name_H-M   'P 1'
#
loop_
_entity.id
_entity.type
_entity.pdbx_description
1 polymer ?
#
loop_
_entity_poly.entity_id
_entity_poly.type
_entity_poly.pdbx_seq_one_letter_code
_entity_poly.pdbx_strand_id
1 'polypeptide(L)'
;PPPRGAAGAFPGRRCFIRINMEKPTDTAIRPLHETELPAASALAGRVFAEFEAPEYSPEGIGAFLRFAAPETLAAQHRNGSMQSWGAFRQGTLIGIITLTRRSHLCLLFVEKACHRQGIARALFSALRDHCRTAPDTPRITVNSSPYAVEAYRRLGFRATGGERTVDGIRFTPMEYLFI
;
A
#
# COMPACT_ATOMS: atom_id res chain seq x y z
N PRO A 1 1.98 -68.59 47.61
CA PRO A 1 1.27 -67.60 46.86
C PRO A 1 2.07 -66.30 46.74
N PRO A 2 2.16 -65.73 45.59
CA PRO A 2 2.97 -64.55 45.32
C PRO A 2 2.23 -63.24 45.51
N PRO A 3 2.86 -62.12 45.58
CA PRO A 3 2.21 -60.89 45.19
C PRO A 3 2.79 -60.30 43.90
N ARG A 4 1.91 -59.75 43.18
CA ARG A 4 2.04 -59.18 41.86
C ARG A 4 2.70 -57.79 41.92
N GLY A 5 3.70 -57.56 41.08
CA GLY A 5 4.18 -56.25 40.78
C GLY A 5 3.46 -55.63 39.59
N ALA A 6 2.86 -54.46 39.77
CA ALA A 6 2.19 -53.71 38.72
C ALA A 6 3.19 -52.75 38.08
N ALA A 7 3.41 -52.92 36.80
CA ALA A 7 4.15 -51.97 35.96
C ALA A 7 3.24 -50.78 35.62
N GLY A 8 3.58 -49.61 36.16
CA GLY A 8 2.91 -48.38 35.78
C GLY A 8 3.53 -47.79 34.50
N ALA A 9 2.75 -47.80 33.43
CA ALA A 9 3.09 -47.10 32.19
C ALA A 9 2.86 -45.61 32.38
N PHE A 10 3.90 -44.81 32.20
CA PHE A 10 3.79 -43.37 32.09
C PHE A 10 3.35 -42.99 30.65
N PRO A 11 2.22 -42.32 30.44
CA PRO A 11 1.93 -41.79 29.14
C PRO A 11 2.77 -40.54 28.89
N GLY A 12 3.62 -40.63 27.86
CA GLY A 12 4.41 -39.51 27.38
C GLY A 12 3.51 -38.31 27.05
N ARG A 13 3.71 -37.21 27.76
CA ARG A 13 3.14 -35.91 27.38
C ARG A 13 3.85 -35.46 26.11
N ARG A 14 3.14 -35.59 24.99
CA ARG A 14 3.50 -34.85 23.76
C ARG A 14 3.35 -33.37 24.06
N CYS A 15 4.49 -32.70 24.22
CA CYS A 15 4.53 -31.25 24.21
C CYS A 15 4.16 -30.79 22.81
N PHE A 16 2.89 -30.46 22.61
CA PHE A 16 2.48 -29.71 21.43
C PHE A 16 3.00 -28.29 21.61
N ILE A 17 4.13 -28.00 21.00
CA ILE A 17 4.51 -26.62 20.73
C ILE A 17 3.41 -26.07 19.85
N ARG A 18 2.50 -25.33 20.45
CA ARG A 18 1.59 -24.45 19.73
C ARG A 18 2.49 -23.41 19.07
N ILE A 19 2.82 -23.65 17.80
CA ILE A 19 3.28 -22.57 16.94
C ILE A 19 2.07 -21.65 16.83
N ASN A 20 2.13 -20.57 17.61
CA ASN A 20 1.18 -19.48 17.50
C ASN A 20 1.41 -18.91 16.11
N MET A 21 0.63 -19.36 15.13
CA MET A 21 0.51 -18.67 13.84
C MET A 21 -0.15 -17.34 14.18
N GLU A 22 0.67 -16.34 14.50
CA GLU A 22 0.24 -14.97 14.61
C GLU A 22 -0.49 -14.63 13.33
N LYS A 23 -1.75 -14.22 13.48
CA LYS A 23 -2.54 -13.68 12.37
C LYS A 23 -1.72 -12.59 11.69
N PRO A 24 -1.74 -12.43 10.34
CA PRO A 24 -0.96 -11.44 9.61
C PRO A 24 -1.46 -9.99 9.84
N THR A 25 -1.74 -9.61 11.08
CA THR A 25 -2.36 -8.33 11.47
C THR A 25 -1.40 -7.37 12.16
N ASP A 26 -0.10 -7.65 12.19
CA ASP A 26 0.88 -6.71 12.76
C ASP A 26 1.45 -5.79 11.67
N THR A 27 0.54 -5.12 10.95
CA THR A 27 0.90 -4.09 9.99
C THR A 27 0.55 -2.72 10.55
N ALA A 28 1.58 -1.94 10.88
CA ALA A 28 1.42 -0.57 11.32
C ALA A 28 1.29 0.37 10.11
N ILE A 29 0.25 1.23 10.12
CA ILE A 29 0.09 2.30 9.13
C ILE A 29 0.38 3.62 9.82
N ARG A 30 1.31 4.40 9.28
CA ARG A 30 1.65 5.72 9.81
C ARG A 30 2.18 6.67 8.73
N PRO A 31 2.19 7.99 8.97
CA PRO A 31 2.89 8.92 8.10
C PRO A 31 4.36 8.54 7.94
N LEU A 32 4.90 8.78 6.75
CA LEU A 32 6.33 8.61 6.47
C LEU A 32 7.09 9.86 6.92
N HIS A 33 8.27 9.64 7.48
CA HIS A 33 9.27 10.68 7.69
C HIS A 33 10.06 10.94 6.40
N GLU A 34 10.66 12.12 6.26
CA GLU A 34 11.46 12.46 5.09
C GLU A 34 12.59 11.45 4.84
N THR A 35 13.23 10.96 5.89
CA THR A 35 14.30 9.97 5.83
C THR A 35 13.87 8.60 5.27
N GLU A 36 12.56 8.34 5.20
CA GLU A 36 11.99 7.09 4.69
C GLU A 36 11.57 7.20 3.21
N LEU A 37 11.57 8.40 2.64
CA LEU A 37 11.17 8.62 1.25
C LEU A 37 12.06 7.91 0.22
N PRO A 38 13.38 7.74 0.42
CA PRO A 38 14.19 6.91 -0.46
C PRO A 38 13.72 5.45 -0.51
N ALA A 39 13.33 4.87 0.61
CA ALA A 39 12.77 3.52 0.67
C ALA A 39 11.40 3.44 -0.02
N ALA A 40 10.57 4.48 0.16
CA ALA A 40 9.28 4.60 -0.51
C ALA A 40 9.43 4.71 -2.04
N SER A 41 10.36 5.52 -2.52
CA SER A 41 10.72 5.64 -3.94
C SER A 41 11.16 4.29 -4.52
N ALA A 42 12.06 3.60 -3.83
CA ALA A 42 12.55 2.29 -4.26
C ALA A 42 11.44 1.24 -4.33
N LEU A 43 10.52 1.21 -3.35
CA LEU A 43 9.34 0.34 -3.37
C LEU A 43 8.44 0.67 -4.56
N ALA A 44 8.09 1.95 -4.75
CA ALA A 44 7.26 2.38 -5.88
C ALA A 44 7.87 1.98 -7.21
N GLY A 45 9.17 2.21 -7.40
CA GLY A 45 9.88 1.86 -8.64
C GLY A 45 9.86 0.37 -8.95
N ARG A 46 10.08 -0.50 -7.95
CA ARG A 46 10.03 -1.97 -8.14
C ARG A 46 8.65 -2.45 -8.54
N VAL A 47 7.63 -2.03 -7.80
CA VAL A 47 6.25 -2.46 -8.06
C VAL A 47 5.74 -1.90 -9.38
N PHE A 48 6.02 -0.63 -9.67
CA PHE A 48 5.71 -0.01 -10.96
C PHE A 48 6.34 -0.77 -12.15
N ALA A 49 7.64 -1.08 -12.06
CA ALA A 49 8.36 -1.77 -13.13
C ALA A 49 7.75 -3.14 -13.44
N GLU A 50 7.25 -3.85 -12.43
CA GLU A 50 6.66 -5.18 -12.61
C GLU A 50 5.22 -5.13 -13.15
N PHE A 51 4.39 -4.20 -12.68
CA PHE A 51 2.94 -4.26 -12.91
C PHE A 51 2.38 -3.18 -13.83
N GLU A 52 3.01 -2.01 -13.91
CA GLU A 52 2.47 -0.87 -14.65
C GLU A 52 3.33 -0.44 -15.85
N ALA A 53 4.65 -0.51 -15.74
CA ALA A 53 5.56 -0.13 -16.82
C ALA A 53 5.28 -0.83 -18.16
N PRO A 54 4.85 -2.12 -18.21
CA PRO A 54 4.49 -2.77 -19.46
C PRO A 54 3.34 -2.10 -20.22
N GLU A 55 2.50 -1.32 -19.55
CA GLU A 55 1.35 -0.60 -20.10
C GLU A 55 1.69 0.83 -20.56
N TYR A 56 2.93 1.29 -20.33
CA TYR A 56 3.32 2.68 -20.57
C TYR A 56 4.37 2.77 -21.69
N SER A 57 4.39 3.93 -22.38
CA SER A 57 5.48 4.24 -23.30
C SER A 57 6.79 4.53 -22.55
N PRO A 58 7.96 4.48 -23.25
CA PRO A 58 9.23 4.87 -22.63
C PRO A 58 9.21 6.27 -22.00
N GLU A 59 8.50 7.22 -22.61
CA GLU A 59 8.33 8.59 -22.09
C GLU A 59 7.52 8.58 -20.80
N GLY A 60 6.42 7.79 -20.75
CA GLY A 60 5.57 7.62 -19.57
C GLY A 60 6.33 6.97 -18.41
N ILE A 61 7.12 5.93 -18.70
CA ILE A 61 8.02 5.31 -17.71
C ILE A 61 9.00 6.35 -17.15
N GLY A 62 9.65 7.11 -18.03
CA GLY A 62 10.57 8.18 -17.63
C GLY A 62 9.89 9.27 -16.79
N ALA A 63 8.67 9.65 -17.15
CA ALA A 63 7.88 10.63 -16.38
C ALA A 63 7.57 10.11 -14.97
N PHE A 64 7.13 8.86 -14.85
CA PHE A 64 6.88 8.22 -13.55
C PHE A 64 8.15 8.17 -12.69
N LEU A 65 9.27 7.70 -13.24
CA LEU A 65 10.53 7.58 -12.50
C LEU A 65 11.04 8.94 -11.99
N ARG A 66 10.90 10.01 -12.79
CA ARG A 66 11.22 11.38 -12.33
C ARG A 66 10.29 11.86 -11.23
N PHE A 67 8.99 11.57 -11.34
CA PHE A 67 8.00 11.93 -10.33
C PHE A 67 8.25 11.20 -9.00
N ALA A 68 8.53 9.90 -9.06
CA ALA A 68 8.76 9.04 -7.90
C ALA A 68 10.21 9.10 -7.38
N ALA A 69 11.11 9.90 -7.99
CA ALA A 69 12.49 10.02 -7.55
C ALA A 69 12.57 10.53 -6.09
N PRO A 70 13.53 10.02 -5.29
CA PRO A 70 13.62 10.36 -3.87
C PRO A 70 13.75 11.86 -3.63
N GLU A 71 14.50 12.58 -4.48
CA GLU A 71 14.71 14.02 -4.39
C GLU A 71 13.39 14.78 -4.66
N THR A 72 12.60 14.32 -5.64
CA THR A 72 11.30 14.91 -5.98
C THR A 72 10.32 14.71 -4.82
N LEU A 73 10.25 13.49 -4.28
CA LEU A 73 9.38 13.17 -3.13
C LEU A 73 9.78 14.01 -1.91
N ALA A 74 11.08 14.11 -1.61
CA ALA A 74 11.58 14.90 -0.49
C ALA A 74 11.28 16.40 -0.64
N ALA A 75 11.48 16.96 -1.84
CA ALA A 75 11.18 18.37 -2.10
C ALA A 75 9.69 18.68 -1.91
N GLN A 76 8.80 17.81 -2.42
CA GLN A 76 7.36 17.98 -2.29
C GLN A 76 6.86 17.73 -0.86
N HIS A 77 7.52 16.84 -0.12
CA HIS A 77 7.23 16.63 1.30
C HIS A 77 7.58 17.87 2.12
N ARG A 78 8.79 18.42 1.93
CA ARG A 78 9.27 19.63 2.65
C ARG A 78 8.41 20.87 2.39
N ASN A 79 7.93 21.07 1.17
CA ASN A 79 7.09 22.23 0.84
C ASN A 79 5.59 22.00 1.14
N GLY A 80 5.23 20.86 1.74
CA GLY A 80 3.86 20.51 2.11
C GLY A 80 2.90 20.22 0.95
N SER A 81 3.39 20.11 -0.29
CA SER A 81 2.54 19.77 -1.43
C SER A 81 2.23 18.28 -1.55
N MET A 82 2.94 17.44 -0.78
CA MET A 82 2.78 15.99 -0.76
C MET A 82 2.81 15.46 0.66
N GLN A 83 1.96 14.48 0.93
CA GLN A 83 1.92 13.76 2.20
C GLN A 83 1.81 12.26 1.95
N SER A 84 2.62 11.47 2.65
CA SER A 84 2.75 10.03 2.42
C SER A 84 2.55 9.24 3.71
N TRP A 85 1.93 8.06 3.58
CA TRP A 85 1.84 7.05 4.63
C TRP A 85 2.50 5.77 4.17
N GLY A 86 3.10 5.07 5.11
CA GLY A 86 3.70 3.75 4.92
C GLY A 86 2.97 2.67 5.69
N ALA A 87 2.95 1.47 5.11
CA ALA A 87 2.59 0.24 5.78
C ALA A 87 3.86 -0.48 6.19
N PHE A 88 4.00 -0.79 7.47
CA PHE A 88 5.19 -1.43 8.04
C PHE A 88 4.83 -2.77 8.67
N ARG A 89 5.65 -3.78 8.40
CA ARG A 89 5.57 -5.08 9.05
C ARG A 89 6.94 -5.43 9.60
N GLN A 90 7.04 -5.65 10.90
CA GLN A 90 8.33 -5.91 11.59
C GLN A 90 9.39 -4.87 11.23
N GLY A 91 9.00 -3.59 11.18
CA GLY A 91 9.90 -2.48 10.83
C GLY A 91 10.21 -2.32 9.33
N THR A 92 9.79 -3.26 8.48
CA THR A 92 10.01 -3.20 7.03
C THR A 92 8.85 -2.49 6.33
N LEU A 93 9.15 -1.54 5.46
CA LEU A 93 8.18 -0.86 4.61
C LEU A 93 7.68 -1.82 3.52
N ILE A 94 6.38 -2.12 3.52
CA ILE A 94 5.74 -3.08 2.60
C ILE A 94 4.69 -2.44 1.69
N GLY A 95 4.38 -1.18 1.88
CA GLY A 95 3.45 -0.44 1.03
C GLY A 95 3.45 1.03 1.33
N ILE A 96 3.07 1.83 0.35
CA ILE A 96 2.97 3.29 0.45
C ILE A 96 1.69 3.80 -0.17
N ILE A 97 1.22 4.92 0.33
CA ILE A 97 0.18 5.75 -0.29
C ILE A 97 0.58 7.21 -0.17
N THR A 98 0.37 7.99 -1.24
CA THR A 98 0.78 9.40 -1.27
C THR A 98 -0.33 10.27 -1.84
N LEU A 99 -0.60 11.38 -1.16
CA LEU A 99 -1.58 12.39 -1.51
C LEU A 99 -0.86 13.67 -1.93
N THR A 100 -1.28 14.26 -3.06
CA THR A 100 -0.85 15.59 -3.49
C THR A 100 -2.04 16.55 -3.51
N ARG A 101 -1.76 17.84 -3.33
CA ARG A 101 -2.72 18.93 -3.53
C ARG A 101 -4.10 18.64 -2.91
N ARG A 102 -4.09 18.41 -1.58
CA ARG A 102 -5.27 18.23 -0.74
C ARG A 102 -6.12 16.98 -0.99
N SER A 103 -6.28 16.52 -2.24
CA SER A 103 -7.20 15.41 -2.52
C SER A 103 -6.85 14.53 -3.72
N HIS A 104 -5.65 14.66 -4.32
CA HIS A 104 -5.25 13.78 -5.42
C HIS A 104 -4.29 12.70 -4.93
N LEU A 105 -4.75 11.44 -4.99
CA LEU A 105 -3.93 10.27 -4.72
C LEU A 105 -3.03 10.02 -5.94
N CYS A 106 -1.72 10.07 -5.75
CA CYS A 106 -0.75 9.95 -6.83
C CYS A 106 0.09 8.69 -6.79
N LEU A 107 0.28 8.07 -5.62
CA LEU A 107 0.98 6.79 -5.47
C LEU A 107 0.19 5.88 -4.53
N LEU A 108 0.02 4.62 -4.93
CA LEU A 108 -0.47 3.53 -4.08
C LEU A 108 0.21 2.25 -4.54
N PHE A 109 1.25 1.85 -3.84
CA PHE A 109 2.04 0.68 -4.16
C PHE A 109 2.19 -0.23 -2.94
N VAL A 110 2.08 -1.53 -3.15
CA VAL A 110 2.24 -2.57 -2.12
C VAL A 110 3.15 -3.63 -2.68
N GLU A 111 4.12 -4.10 -1.88
CA GLU A 111 5.01 -5.20 -2.25
C GLU A 111 4.21 -6.41 -2.72
N LYS A 112 4.65 -7.05 -3.81
CA LYS A 112 3.97 -8.20 -4.43
C LYS A 112 3.64 -9.30 -3.43
N ALA A 113 4.60 -9.65 -2.58
CA ALA A 113 4.42 -10.68 -1.55
C ALA A 113 3.32 -10.34 -0.52
N CYS A 114 2.91 -9.06 -0.45
CA CYS A 114 1.90 -8.56 0.46
C CYS A 114 0.55 -8.26 -0.24
N HIS A 115 0.41 -8.57 -1.52
CA HIS A 115 -0.84 -8.36 -2.24
C HIS A 115 -1.97 -9.23 -1.64
N ARG A 116 -3.22 -8.75 -1.79
CA ARG A 116 -4.46 -9.42 -1.35
C ARG A 116 -4.56 -9.67 0.17
N GLN A 117 -3.70 -9.03 0.96
CA GLN A 117 -3.70 -9.09 2.43
C GLN A 117 -4.36 -7.86 3.08
N GLY A 118 -5.05 -7.03 2.30
CA GLY A 118 -5.76 -5.85 2.80
C GLY A 118 -4.88 -4.60 3.01
N ILE A 119 -3.58 -4.64 2.67
CA ILE A 119 -2.63 -3.53 2.90
C ILE A 119 -3.06 -2.26 2.17
N ALA A 120 -3.41 -2.35 0.89
CA ALA A 120 -3.89 -1.20 0.11
C ALA A 120 -5.15 -0.57 0.73
N ARG A 121 -6.07 -1.39 1.26
CA ARG A 121 -7.27 -0.91 1.96
C ARG A 121 -6.92 -0.20 3.26
N ALA A 122 -5.97 -0.74 4.04
CA ALA A 122 -5.54 -0.13 5.29
C ALA A 122 -4.85 1.23 5.04
N LEU A 123 -3.96 1.31 4.05
CA LEU A 123 -3.32 2.55 3.60
C LEU A 123 -4.36 3.58 3.14
N PHE A 124 -5.31 3.16 2.30
CA PHE A 124 -6.37 4.06 1.83
C PHE A 124 -7.28 4.52 2.98
N SER A 125 -7.58 3.67 3.96
CA SER A 125 -8.36 4.06 5.13
C SER A 125 -7.67 5.18 5.91
N ALA A 126 -6.36 5.06 6.17
CA ALA A 126 -5.59 6.10 6.87
C ALA A 126 -5.59 7.43 6.10
N LEU A 127 -5.38 7.39 4.78
CA LEU A 127 -5.43 8.58 3.92
C LEU A 127 -6.82 9.20 3.90
N ARG A 128 -7.86 8.39 3.75
CA ARG A 128 -9.26 8.82 3.74
C ARG A 128 -9.64 9.51 5.06
N ASP A 129 -9.24 8.93 6.19
CA ASP A 129 -9.53 9.48 7.50
C ASP A 129 -8.80 10.81 7.71
N HIS A 130 -7.57 10.96 7.19
CA HIS A 130 -6.87 12.24 7.14
C HIS A 130 -7.64 13.28 6.28
N CYS A 131 -8.10 12.91 5.08
CA CYS A 131 -8.85 13.82 4.21
C CYS A 131 -10.19 14.27 4.82
N ARG A 132 -10.84 13.43 5.64
CA ARG A 132 -12.08 13.79 6.34
C ARG A 132 -11.92 14.92 7.35
N THR A 133 -10.72 15.09 7.89
CA THR A 133 -10.43 16.18 8.83
C THR A 133 -10.07 17.49 8.15
N ALA A 134 -9.82 17.46 6.83
CA ALA A 134 -9.51 18.67 6.06
C ALA A 134 -10.80 19.35 5.63
N PRO A 135 -11.00 20.65 5.96
CA PRO A 135 -12.14 21.41 5.50
C PRO A 135 -12.13 21.45 3.96
N ASP A 136 -13.30 21.38 3.35
CA ASP A 136 -13.51 21.54 1.90
C ASP A 136 -12.90 20.43 1.01
N THR A 137 -12.74 19.21 1.53
CA THR A 137 -12.34 18.06 0.71
C THR A 137 -13.54 17.16 0.41
N PRO A 138 -14.32 17.42 -0.66
CA PRO A 138 -15.54 16.66 -0.96
C PRO A 138 -15.24 15.26 -1.56
N ARG A 139 -14.04 15.05 -2.06
CA ARG A 139 -13.65 13.83 -2.78
C ARG A 139 -12.15 13.62 -2.80
N ILE A 140 -11.74 12.37 -3.03
CA ILE A 140 -10.37 11.99 -3.39
C ILE A 140 -10.37 11.58 -4.86
N THR A 141 -9.44 12.13 -5.65
CA THR A 141 -9.27 11.77 -7.07
C THR A 141 -8.03 10.93 -7.28
N VAL A 142 -8.01 10.14 -8.35
CA VAL A 142 -6.84 9.37 -8.79
C VAL A 142 -6.85 9.20 -10.30
N ASN A 143 -5.67 9.17 -10.91
CA ASN A 143 -5.46 8.70 -12.28
C ASN A 143 -4.97 7.25 -12.19
N SER A 144 -5.90 6.30 -12.30
CA SER A 144 -5.59 4.89 -12.16
C SER A 144 -4.91 4.33 -13.41
N SER A 145 -3.77 3.66 -13.27
CA SER A 145 -3.25 2.82 -14.35
C SER A 145 -4.26 1.76 -14.77
N PRO A 146 -4.22 1.22 -16.01
CA PRO A 146 -5.11 0.14 -16.44
C PRO A 146 -5.08 -1.06 -15.50
N TYR A 147 -3.90 -1.41 -15.00
CA TYR A 147 -3.70 -2.48 -14.02
C TYR A 147 -4.46 -2.27 -12.70
N ALA A 148 -4.52 -1.03 -12.21
CA ALA A 148 -5.02 -0.72 -10.87
C ALA A 148 -6.53 -0.38 -10.81
N VAL A 149 -7.22 -0.20 -11.95
CA VAL A 149 -8.64 0.22 -12.00
C VAL A 149 -9.52 -0.64 -11.10
N GLU A 150 -9.37 -1.96 -11.16
CA GLU A 150 -10.20 -2.86 -10.37
C GLU A 150 -9.88 -2.79 -8.87
N ALA A 151 -8.63 -2.55 -8.52
CA ALA A 151 -8.24 -2.32 -7.12
C ALA A 151 -8.89 -1.05 -6.57
N TYR A 152 -8.89 0.04 -7.33
CA TYR A 152 -9.56 1.28 -6.94
C TYR A 152 -11.08 1.14 -6.84
N ARG A 153 -11.72 0.38 -7.74
CA ARG A 153 -13.14 0.05 -7.62
C ARG A 153 -13.47 -0.64 -6.30
N ARG A 154 -12.63 -1.59 -5.88
CA ARG A 154 -12.79 -2.30 -4.59
C ARG A 154 -12.54 -1.40 -3.38
N LEU A 155 -11.83 -0.28 -3.54
CA LEU A 155 -11.65 0.76 -2.53
C LEU A 155 -12.83 1.75 -2.50
N GLY A 156 -13.76 1.66 -3.45
CA GLY A 156 -14.94 2.52 -3.53
C GLY A 156 -14.82 3.69 -4.51
N PHE A 157 -13.77 3.72 -5.32
CA PHE A 157 -13.65 4.71 -6.41
C PHE A 157 -14.56 4.34 -7.58
N ARG A 158 -15.04 5.37 -8.27
CA ARG A 158 -15.77 5.24 -9.54
C ARG A 158 -15.04 6.01 -10.63
N ALA A 159 -15.09 5.50 -11.87
CA ALA A 159 -14.54 6.20 -13.01
C ALA A 159 -15.37 7.47 -13.30
N THR A 160 -14.69 8.55 -13.61
CA THR A 160 -15.31 9.84 -14.02
C THR A 160 -15.19 10.10 -15.52
N GLY A 161 -14.51 9.19 -16.24
CA GLY A 161 -14.36 9.23 -17.69
C GLY A 161 -13.73 7.95 -18.22
N GLY A 162 -13.58 7.87 -19.53
CA GLY A 162 -12.88 6.77 -20.19
C GLY A 162 -11.36 6.84 -19.99
N GLU A 163 -10.68 5.76 -20.37
CA GLU A 163 -9.21 5.70 -20.40
C GLU A 163 -8.65 6.80 -21.31
N ARG A 164 -7.52 7.39 -20.89
CA ARG A 164 -6.80 8.45 -21.60
C ARG A 164 -5.31 8.14 -21.63
N THR A 165 -4.63 8.74 -22.59
CA THR A 165 -3.17 8.75 -22.63
C THR A 165 -2.70 10.19 -22.65
N VAL A 166 -1.86 10.57 -21.71
CA VAL A 166 -1.24 11.90 -21.64
C VAL A 166 0.24 11.70 -21.33
N ASP A 167 1.12 12.28 -22.13
CA ASP A 167 2.58 12.18 -22.00
C ASP A 167 3.07 10.72 -21.84
N GLY A 168 2.47 9.81 -22.62
CA GLY A 168 2.81 8.39 -22.60
C GLY A 168 2.27 7.59 -21.40
N ILE A 169 1.53 8.23 -20.50
CA ILE A 169 0.89 7.59 -19.34
C ILE A 169 -0.56 7.29 -19.67
N ARG A 170 -0.93 6.01 -19.62
CA ARG A 170 -2.31 5.55 -19.78
C ARG A 170 -3.00 5.53 -18.42
N PHE A 171 -4.17 6.12 -18.31
CA PHE A 171 -4.92 6.12 -17.07
C PHE A 171 -6.43 6.29 -17.28
N THR A 172 -7.20 5.83 -16.29
CA THR A 172 -8.61 6.12 -16.12
C THR A 172 -8.77 7.10 -14.94
N PRO A 173 -9.36 8.30 -15.15
CA PRO A 173 -9.66 9.20 -14.04
C PRO A 173 -10.76 8.61 -13.17
N MET A 174 -10.53 8.59 -11.86
CA MET A 174 -11.47 8.03 -10.88
C MET A 174 -11.60 8.94 -9.67
N GLU A 175 -12.72 8.84 -8.96
CA GLU A 175 -12.98 9.58 -7.73
C GLU A 175 -13.63 8.71 -6.65
N TYR A 176 -13.32 9.02 -5.41
CA TYR A 176 -13.99 8.55 -4.22
C TYR A 176 -14.72 9.73 -3.56
N LEU A 177 -16.02 9.62 -3.34
CA LEU A 177 -16.83 10.67 -2.70
C LEU A 177 -16.96 10.38 -1.20
N PHE A 178 -16.84 11.42 -0.38
CA PHE A 178 -17.25 11.36 1.01
C PHE A 178 -18.77 11.52 1.07
N ILE A 179 -19.43 10.48 1.52
CA ILE A 179 -20.89 10.43 1.75
C ILE A 179 -21.14 10.65 3.24
#